data_72b186e33b3fe780390022876e2fe7f3
#
_entry.id   72b186e33b3fe780390022876e2fe7f3
#
_cell.length_a   1.000
_cell.length_b   1.000
_cell.length_c   1.000
_cell.angle_alpha   90.00
_cell.angle_beta   90.00
_cell.angle_gamma   90.00
#
_symmetry.space_group_name_H-M   'P 1'
#
loop_
_entity.id
_entity.type
_entity.pdbx_description
1 polymer ?
#
loop_
_entity_poly.entity_id
_entity_poly.type
_entity_poly.pdbx_seq_one_letter_code
_entity_poly.pdbx_strand_id
1 'polypeptide(L)'
;VLIVGIIAALLRIIDIIMGLYLHPQAKNFAQEYNISESELGITDSSPRGIILGIVIALLFFTLARNMKKGGLGSAIGLTAVAGIFTVIYANGMPEALDTVNSFDEIISDPLFPEKYKGFFSAIKFGVYLELASIVIQVLLIILIWLPTTLKYMKKAREYYGAVAAQQQENQPVDASALAVPASEGQAPAAQ
;
A
#
# COMPACT_ATOMS: atom_id res chain seq x y z
N VAL A 1 12.51 2.68 8.62
CA VAL A 1 11.41 3.10 7.74
C VAL A 1 11.24 2.15 6.56
N LEU A 2 12.27 1.89 5.72
CA LEU A 2 12.15 1.01 4.55
C LEU A 2 11.58 -0.38 4.89
N ILE A 3 12.14 -1.05 5.90
CA ILE A 3 11.70 -2.39 6.32
C ILE A 3 10.23 -2.34 6.76
N VAL A 4 9.85 -1.37 7.57
CA VAL A 4 8.47 -1.21 8.07
C VAL A 4 7.51 -0.90 6.92
N GLY A 5 7.92 -0.08 5.93
CA GLY A 5 7.14 0.17 4.73
C GLY A 5 6.95 -1.07 3.86
N ILE A 6 7.97 -1.94 3.76
CA ILE A 6 7.86 -3.23 3.06
C ILE A 6 6.90 -4.16 3.81
N ILE A 7 6.99 -4.22 5.15
CA ILE A 7 6.07 -5.01 5.96
C ILE A 7 4.62 -4.53 5.76
N ALA A 8 4.39 -3.21 5.77
CA ALA A 8 3.06 -2.66 5.50
C ALA A 8 2.53 -3.05 4.10
N ALA A 9 3.39 -3.05 3.07
CA ALA A 9 3.02 -3.50 1.73
C ALA A 9 2.69 -5.01 1.71
N LEU A 10 3.47 -5.84 2.39
CA LEU A 10 3.24 -7.29 2.47
C LEU A 10 1.93 -7.61 3.22
N LEU A 11 1.61 -6.91 4.30
CA LEU A 11 0.34 -7.06 5.00
C LEU A 11 -0.84 -6.78 4.08
N ARG A 12 -0.75 -5.78 3.19
CA ARG A 12 -1.80 -5.52 2.18
C ARG A 12 -1.96 -6.64 1.17
N ILE A 13 -0.86 -7.26 0.76
CA ILE A 13 -0.92 -8.43 -0.14
C ILE A 13 -1.60 -9.62 0.57
N ILE A 14 -1.28 -9.84 1.84
CA ILE A 14 -1.91 -10.91 2.64
C ILE A 14 -3.41 -10.64 2.79
N ASP A 15 -3.83 -9.41 3.07
CA ASP A 15 -5.22 -8.98 3.11
C ASP A 15 -5.98 -9.34 1.82
N ILE A 16 -5.39 -9.05 0.66
CA ILE A 16 -5.98 -9.37 -0.65
C ILE A 16 -6.14 -10.89 -0.82
N ILE A 17 -5.10 -11.65 -0.47
CA ILE A 17 -5.13 -13.12 -0.55
C ILE A 17 -6.20 -13.68 0.37
N MET A 18 -6.30 -13.17 1.60
CA MET A 18 -7.33 -13.57 2.56
C MET A 18 -8.74 -13.25 2.05
N GLY A 19 -8.95 -12.05 1.50
CA GLY A 19 -10.23 -11.68 0.88
C GLY A 19 -10.63 -12.62 -0.25
N LEU A 20 -9.69 -12.96 -1.15
CA LEU A 20 -9.92 -13.91 -2.23
C LEU A 20 -10.24 -15.32 -1.73
N TYR A 21 -9.62 -15.74 -0.64
CA TYR A 21 -9.86 -17.06 -0.01
C TYR A 21 -11.21 -17.11 0.71
N LEU A 22 -11.58 -16.05 1.42
CA LEU A 22 -12.79 -16.00 2.23
C LEU A 22 -14.06 -15.76 1.41
N HIS A 23 -13.99 -15.00 0.32
CA HIS A 23 -15.16 -14.62 -0.46
C HIS A 23 -16.02 -15.80 -0.94
N PRO A 24 -15.49 -16.87 -1.58
CA PRO A 24 -16.31 -17.99 -2.01
C PRO A 24 -16.92 -18.74 -0.82
N GLN A 25 -16.23 -18.80 0.31
CA GLN A 25 -16.74 -19.48 1.52
C GLN A 25 -17.86 -18.66 2.16
N ALA A 26 -17.73 -17.34 2.20
CA ALA A 26 -18.76 -16.42 2.66
C ALA A 26 -20.03 -16.53 1.82
N LYS A 27 -19.87 -16.54 0.50
CA LYS A 27 -20.98 -16.71 -0.43
C LYS A 27 -21.74 -18.02 -0.21
N ASN A 28 -21.02 -19.13 -0.05
CA ASN A 28 -21.63 -20.42 0.21
C ASN A 28 -22.35 -20.45 1.56
N PHE A 29 -21.76 -19.85 2.60
CA PHE A 29 -22.37 -19.76 3.92
C PHE A 29 -23.61 -18.86 3.88
N ALA A 30 -23.52 -17.69 3.26
CA ALA A 30 -24.64 -16.75 3.11
C ALA A 30 -25.83 -17.40 2.39
N GLN A 31 -25.58 -18.14 1.31
CA GLN A 31 -26.62 -18.85 0.57
C GLN A 31 -27.25 -19.98 1.39
N GLU A 32 -26.47 -20.75 2.14
CA GLU A 32 -26.98 -21.88 2.93
C GLU A 32 -27.87 -21.42 4.09
N TYR A 33 -27.52 -20.28 4.71
CA TYR A 33 -28.26 -19.74 5.86
C TYR A 33 -29.20 -18.59 5.51
N ASN A 34 -29.33 -18.24 4.22
CA ASN A 34 -30.17 -17.16 3.71
C ASN A 34 -29.93 -15.81 4.40
N ILE A 35 -28.64 -15.51 4.61
CA ILE A 35 -28.16 -14.23 5.16
C ILE A 35 -27.45 -13.42 4.08
N SER A 36 -27.33 -12.10 4.28
CA SER A 36 -26.62 -11.21 3.36
C SER A 36 -25.11 -11.35 3.54
N GLU A 37 -24.35 -11.37 2.44
CA GLU A 37 -22.86 -11.37 2.50
C GLU A 37 -22.34 -10.13 3.26
N SER A 38 -23.05 -9.00 3.23
CA SER A 38 -22.68 -7.79 3.97
C SER A 38 -22.78 -7.95 5.48
N GLU A 39 -23.69 -8.82 5.96
CA GLU A 39 -23.83 -9.12 7.41
C GLU A 39 -22.63 -9.91 7.95
N LEU A 40 -21.91 -10.60 7.08
CA LEU A 40 -20.69 -11.31 7.46
C LEU A 40 -19.45 -10.40 7.59
N GLY A 41 -19.60 -9.11 7.34
CA GLY A 41 -18.49 -8.14 7.44
C GLY A 41 -17.36 -8.38 6.43
N ILE A 42 -17.58 -9.24 5.43
CA ILE A 42 -16.55 -9.54 4.44
C ILE A 42 -16.56 -8.45 3.39
N THR A 43 -15.53 -7.65 3.41
CA THR A 43 -15.33 -6.56 2.47
C THR A 43 -15.31 -7.05 1.03
N ASP A 44 -15.93 -6.25 0.18
CA ASP A 44 -16.12 -6.47 -1.25
C ASP A 44 -14.84 -6.97 -1.95
N SER A 45 -14.79 -8.27 -2.24
CA SER A 45 -13.75 -8.89 -3.07
C SER A 45 -13.97 -8.59 -4.55
N SER A 46 -14.60 -7.46 -4.86
CA SER A 46 -14.78 -7.00 -6.22
C SER A 46 -13.41 -6.83 -6.91
N PRO A 47 -13.35 -6.98 -8.23
CA PRO A 47 -12.14 -6.70 -8.99
C PRO A 47 -11.57 -5.29 -8.73
N ARG A 48 -12.45 -4.33 -8.39
CA ARG A 48 -12.05 -2.95 -8.04
C ARG A 48 -11.31 -2.90 -6.70
N GLY A 49 -11.81 -3.61 -5.69
CA GLY A 49 -11.16 -3.71 -4.36
C GLY A 49 -9.77 -4.34 -4.46
N ILE A 50 -9.65 -5.42 -5.23
CA ILE A 50 -8.36 -6.11 -5.47
C ILE A 50 -7.36 -5.17 -6.16
N ILE A 51 -7.77 -4.51 -7.25
CA ILE A 51 -6.92 -3.57 -7.98
C ILE A 51 -6.47 -2.43 -7.06
N LEU A 52 -7.39 -1.86 -6.29
CA LEU A 52 -7.08 -0.80 -5.33
C LEU A 52 -6.07 -1.26 -4.28
N GLY A 53 -6.25 -2.46 -3.73
CA GLY A 53 -5.32 -3.06 -2.78
C GLY A 53 -3.92 -3.23 -3.34
N ILE A 54 -3.79 -3.70 -4.59
CA ILE A 54 -2.50 -3.83 -5.28
C ILE A 54 -1.85 -2.45 -5.49
N VAL A 55 -2.61 -1.45 -5.94
CA VAL A 55 -2.12 -0.08 -6.12
C VAL A 55 -1.58 0.48 -4.80
N ILE A 56 -2.29 0.27 -3.70
CA ILE A 56 -1.89 0.72 -2.37
C ILE A 56 -0.61 0.01 -1.92
N ALA A 57 -0.49 -1.30 -2.09
CA ALA A 57 0.72 -2.04 -1.76
C ALA A 57 1.94 -1.51 -2.56
N LEU A 58 1.76 -1.24 -3.85
CA LEU A 58 2.79 -0.64 -4.71
C LEU A 58 3.16 0.77 -4.26
N LEU A 59 2.19 1.59 -3.81
CA LEU A 59 2.44 2.92 -3.26
C LEU A 59 3.29 2.84 -2.00
N PHE A 60 2.94 1.97 -1.03
CA PHE A 60 3.76 1.76 0.18
C PHE A 60 5.19 1.38 -0.18
N PHE A 61 5.37 0.42 -1.07
CA PHE A 61 6.69 -0.04 -1.49
C PHE A 61 7.50 1.07 -2.18
N THR A 62 6.89 1.74 -3.16
CA THR A 62 7.56 2.77 -3.97
C THR A 62 7.95 3.99 -3.13
N LEU A 63 7.02 4.47 -2.28
CA LEU A 63 7.27 5.61 -1.42
C LEU A 63 8.34 5.29 -0.36
N ALA A 64 8.28 4.11 0.25
CA ALA A 64 9.29 3.66 1.21
C ALA A 64 10.69 3.54 0.57
N ARG A 65 10.77 3.02 -0.67
CA ARG A 65 12.01 2.95 -1.43
C ARG A 65 12.58 4.33 -1.77
N ASN A 66 11.72 5.26 -2.19
CA ASN A 66 12.15 6.62 -2.54
C ASN A 66 12.61 7.43 -1.32
N MET A 67 12.04 7.18 -0.15
CA MET A 67 12.53 7.77 1.11
C MET A 67 13.99 7.41 1.40
N LYS A 68 14.45 6.21 1.03
CA LYS A 68 15.86 5.80 1.17
C LYS A 68 16.80 6.75 0.44
N LYS A 69 16.33 7.36 -0.67
CA LYS A 69 17.08 8.34 -1.46
C LYS A 69 16.93 9.79 -0.96
N GLY A 70 16.30 10.00 0.20
CA GLY A 70 16.10 11.32 0.79
C GLY A 70 14.86 12.08 0.27
N GLY A 71 13.90 11.39 -0.34
CA GLY A 71 12.69 12.00 -0.90
C GLY A 71 11.71 12.48 0.17
N LEU A 72 11.68 13.79 0.48
CA LEU A 72 10.75 14.38 1.44
C LEU A 72 9.29 14.25 0.98
N GLY A 73 9.02 14.44 -0.32
CA GLY A 73 7.67 14.22 -0.88
C GLY A 73 7.18 12.78 -0.67
N SER A 74 8.09 11.80 -0.75
CA SER A 74 7.77 10.40 -0.46
C SER A 74 7.48 10.16 1.02
N ALA A 75 8.14 10.88 1.94
CA ALA A 75 7.84 10.84 3.37
C ALA A 75 6.43 11.36 3.66
N ILE A 76 6.09 12.52 3.10
CA ILE A 76 4.76 13.12 3.23
C ILE A 76 3.70 12.20 2.62
N GLY A 77 3.93 11.71 1.41
CA GLY A 77 3.01 10.79 0.73
C GLY A 77 2.78 9.50 1.53
N LEU A 78 3.85 8.90 2.05
CA LEU A 78 3.76 7.68 2.86
C LEU A 78 3.01 7.93 4.18
N THR A 79 3.24 9.08 4.83
CA THR A 79 2.50 9.49 6.03
C THR A 79 1.01 9.68 5.72
N ALA A 80 0.68 10.35 4.61
CA ALA A 80 -0.70 10.57 4.21
C ALA A 80 -1.43 9.25 3.94
N VAL A 81 -0.83 8.36 3.15
CA VAL A 81 -1.40 7.05 2.84
C VAL A 81 -1.57 6.22 4.11
N ALA A 82 -0.52 6.10 4.95
CA ALA A 82 -0.59 5.36 6.20
C ALA A 82 -1.64 5.96 7.16
N GLY A 83 -1.71 7.30 7.27
CA GLY A 83 -2.68 7.99 8.13
C GLY A 83 -4.12 7.76 7.71
N ILE A 84 -4.44 7.87 6.41
CA ILE A 84 -5.78 7.63 5.88
C ILE A 84 -6.22 6.20 6.20
N PHE A 85 -5.37 5.20 5.91
CA PHE A 85 -5.70 3.81 6.19
C PHE A 85 -5.80 3.52 7.68
N THR A 86 -4.93 4.10 8.51
CA THR A 86 -5.04 3.97 9.98
C THR A 86 -6.42 4.45 10.46
N VAL A 87 -6.89 5.60 9.99
CA VAL A 87 -8.21 6.14 10.39
C VAL A 87 -9.35 5.25 9.90
N ILE A 88 -9.31 4.80 8.63
CA ILE A 88 -10.35 3.94 8.06
C ILE A 88 -10.47 2.65 8.87
N TYR A 89 -9.36 1.95 9.12
CA TYR A 89 -9.37 0.67 9.84
C TYR A 89 -9.65 0.84 11.33
N ALA A 90 -9.13 1.90 11.98
CA ALA A 90 -9.40 2.14 13.38
C ALA A 90 -10.89 2.41 13.67
N ASN A 91 -11.59 3.05 12.76
CA ASN A 91 -13.03 3.31 12.91
C ASN A 91 -13.88 2.03 12.85
N GLY A 92 -13.50 1.05 12.03
CA GLY A 92 -14.21 -0.24 11.93
C GLY A 92 -13.78 -1.28 12.98
N MET A 93 -12.64 -1.07 13.64
CA MET A 93 -12.03 -2.07 14.51
C MET A 93 -12.87 -2.47 15.74
N PRO A 94 -13.55 -1.55 16.46
CA PRO A 94 -14.38 -1.95 17.60
C PRO A 94 -15.47 -2.92 17.21
N GLU A 95 -16.20 -2.64 16.14
CA GLU A 95 -17.28 -3.50 15.63
C GLU A 95 -16.73 -4.85 15.12
N ALA A 96 -15.59 -4.84 14.44
CA ALA A 96 -14.93 -6.05 13.98
C ALA A 96 -14.49 -6.95 15.16
N LEU A 97 -13.96 -6.37 16.25
CA LEU A 97 -13.57 -7.12 17.44
C LEU A 97 -14.78 -7.70 18.19
N ASP A 98 -15.87 -6.95 18.30
CA ASP A 98 -17.10 -7.43 18.94
C ASP A 98 -17.68 -8.60 18.12
N THR A 99 -17.67 -8.50 16.79
CA THR A 99 -18.09 -9.58 15.89
C THR A 99 -17.22 -10.82 16.08
N VAL A 100 -15.90 -10.68 16.15
CA VAL A 100 -14.96 -11.80 16.33
C VAL A 100 -15.14 -12.46 17.69
N ASN A 101 -15.43 -11.70 18.75
CA ASN A 101 -15.68 -12.26 20.07
C ASN A 101 -16.95 -13.11 20.09
N SER A 102 -18.00 -12.71 19.37
CA SER A 102 -19.21 -13.52 19.24
C SER A 102 -18.99 -14.83 18.45
N PHE A 103 -17.99 -14.89 17.57
CA PHE A 103 -17.65 -16.12 16.84
C PHE A 103 -17.13 -17.23 17.75
N ASP A 104 -16.46 -16.91 18.86
CA ASP A 104 -15.97 -17.92 19.78
C ASP A 104 -17.12 -18.70 20.44
N GLU A 105 -18.23 -18.02 20.74
CA GLU A 105 -19.45 -18.66 21.24
C GLU A 105 -20.09 -19.56 20.17
N ILE A 106 -20.21 -19.03 18.94
CA ILE A 106 -20.80 -19.75 17.81
C ILE A 106 -19.99 -21.02 17.45
N ILE A 107 -18.66 -20.90 17.34
CA ILE A 107 -17.77 -22.01 16.97
C ILE A 107 -17.72 -23.09 18.06
N SER A 108 -17.93 -22.69 19.32
CA SER A 108 -17.93 -23.60 20.48
C SER A 108 -19.23 -24.40 20.61
N ASP A 109 -20.30 -24.00 19.91
CA ASP A 109 -21.56 -24.74 19.90
C ASP A 109 -21.34 -26.13 19.28
N PRO A 110 -21.69 -27.22 19.97
CA PRO A 110 -21.62 -28.59 19.42
C PRO A 110 -22.47 -28.80 18.16
N LEU A 111 -23.50 -27.98 17.96
CA LEU A 111 -24.38 -28.04 16.78
C LEU A 111 -23.84 -27.27 15.60
N PHE A 112 -22.79 -26.45 15.79
CA PHE A 112 -22.20 -25.68 14.72
C PHE A 112 -21.47 -26.57 13.70
N PRO A 113 -21.76 -26.42 12.38
CA PRO A 113 -21.18 -27.30 11.37
C PRO A 113 -19.65 -27.21 11.27
N GLU A 114 -18.96 -28.33 11.43
CA GLU A 114 -17.48 -28.43 11.35
C GLU A 114 -16.90 -27.79 10.07
N LYS A 115 -17.61 -27.92 8.95
CA LYS A 115 -17.19 -27.39 7.65
C LYS A 115 -16.96 -25.89 7.64
N TYR A 116 -17.57 -25.12 8.57
CA TYR A 116 -17.45 -23.67 8.66
C TYR A 116 -16.52 -23.19 9.78
N LYS A 117 -16.06 -24.04 10.68
CA LYS A 117 -15.15 -23.62 11.76
C LYS A 117 -13.85 -23.00 11.21
N GLY A 118 -13.30 -23.59 10.14
CA GLY A 118 -12.11 -23.03 9.47
C GLY A 118 -12.36 -21.66 8.86
N PHE A 119 -13.52 -21.43 8.29
CA PHE A 119 -13.92 -20.15 7.71
C PHE A 119 -14.00 -19.04 8.78
N PHE A 120 -14.71 -19.28 9.89
CA PHE A 120 -14.81 -18.30 10.97
C PHE A 120 -13.45 -18.05 11.66
N SER A 121 -12.63 -19.09 11.83
CA SER A 121 -11.26 -18.95 12.34
C SER A 121 -10.39 -18.07 11.40
N ALA A 122 -10.58 -18.19 10.10
CA ALA A 122 -9.85 -17.37 9.13
C ALA A 122 -10.33 -15.90 9.14
N ILE A 123 -11.63 -15.63 9.31
CA ILE A 123 -12.12 -14.25 9.52
C ILE A 123 -11.50 -13.65 10.77
N LYS A 124 -11.50 -14.39 11.89
CA LYS A 124 -10.87 -13.96 13.14
C LYS A 124 -9.39 -13.60 12.94
N PHE A 125 -8.65 -14.44 12.22
CA PHE A 125 -7.27 -14.15 11.87
C PHE A 125 -7.14 -12.87 11.03
N GLY A 126 -8.04 -12.64 10.07
CA GLY A 126 -8.10 -11.43 9.25
C GLY A 126 -8.23 -10.16 10.10
N VAL A 127 -9.13 -10.15 11.08
CA VAL A 127 -9.32 -9.00 11.99
C VAL A 127 -8.07 -8.72 12.81
N TYR A 128 -7.39 -9.74 13.33
CA TYR A 128 -6.11 -9.55 14.04
C TYR A 128 -5.00 -9.06 13.10
N LEU A 129 -5.01 -9.47 11.84
CA LEU A 129 -4.07 -8.98 10.83
C LEU A 129 -4.31 -7.48 10.55
N GLU A 130 -5.56 -7.04 10.48
CA GLU A 130 -5.91 -5.62 10.34
C GLU A 130 -5.45 -4.80 11.55
N LEU A 131 -5.65 -5.31 12.77
CA LEU A 131 -5.14 -4.68 13.97
C LEU A 131 -3.60 -4.53 13.94
N ALA A 132 -2.89 -5.59 13.54
CA ALA A 132 -1.45 -5.54 13.35
C ALA A 132 -1.05 -4.51 12.28
N SER A 133 -1.82 -4.40 11.19
CA SER A 133 -1.61 -3.39 10.15
C SER A 133 -1.72 -1.97 10.68
N ILE A 134 -2.71 -1.68 11.54
CA ILE A 134 -2.86 -0.36 12.20
C ILE A 134 -1.60 -0.04 13.01
N VAL A 135 -1.15 -0.97 13.86
CA VAL A 135 0.05 -0.78 14.68
C VAL A 135 1.29 -0.50 13.81
N ILE A 136 1.48 -1.27 12.76
CA ILE A 136 2.61 -1.09 11.82
C ILE A 136 2.54 0.27 11.11
N GLN A 137 1.36 0.74 10.73
CA GLN A 137 1.19 2.04 10.07
C GLN A 137 1.48 3.20 11.03
N VAL A 138 1.01 3.12 12.28
CA VAL A 138 1.33 4.11 13.32
C VAL A 138 2.83 4.15 13.59
N LEU A 139 3.47 2.99 13.74
CA LEU A 139 4.92 2.90 13.89
C LEU A 139 5.66 3.49 12.68
N LEU A 140 5.18 3.25 11.48
CA LEU A 140 5.76 3.80 10.25
C LEU A 140 5.71 5.33 10.26
N ILE A 141 4.58 5.92 10.62
CA ILE A 141 4.42 7.38 10.74
C ILE A 141 5.40 7.93 11.77
N ILE A 142 5.47 7.35 12.97
CA ILE A 142 6.40 7.78 14.01
C ILE A 142 7.85 7.72 13.51
N LEU A 143 8.26 6.60 12.90
CA LEU A 143 9.62 6.39 12.42
C LEU A 143 10.01 7.37 11.30
N ILE A 144 9.06 7.78 10.44
CA ILE A 144 9.31 8.76 9.37
C ILE A 144 9.73 10.10 9.98
N TRP A 145 9.05 10.55 11.02
CA TRP A 145 9.24 11.87 11.59
C TRP A 145 10.26 11.92 12.73
N LEU A 146 10.96 10.83 13.02
CA LEU A 146 12.09 10.87 13.96
C LEU A 146 13.20 11.81 13.45
N PRO A 147 13.81 12.61 14.34
CA PRO A 147 14.92 13.50 13.96
C PRO A 147 16.10 12.78 13.28
N THR A 148 16.37 11.54 13.67
CA THR A 148 17.40 10.68 13.06
C THR A 148 17.08 10.34 11.62
N THR A 149 15.81 10.01 11.32
CA THR A 149 15.34 9.73 9.96
C THR A 149 15.42 10.98 9.08
N LEU A 150 14.98 12.12 9.59
CA LEU A 150 15.04 13.39 8.87
C LEU A 150 16.48 13.82 8.56
N LYS A 151 17.40 13.65 9.52
CA LYS A 151 18.85 13.91 9.30
C LYS A 151 19.42 12.97 8.24
N TYR A 152 19.06 11.67 8.29
CA TYR A 152 19.49 10.71 7.27
C TYR A 152 18.97 11.10 5.88
N MET A 153 17.70 11.46 5.76
CA MET A 153 17.10 11.86 4.48
C MET A 153 17.76 13.09 3.88
N LYS A 154 18.14 14.09 4.72
CA LYS A 154 18.90 15.26 4.29
C LYS A 154 20.25 14.85 3.68
N LYS A 155 21.03 14.05 4.39
CA LYS A 155 22.33 13.55 3.92
C LYS A 155 22.20 12.70 2.64
N ALA A 156 21.20 11.82 2.58
CA ALA A 156 20.94 10.99 1.41
C ALA A 156 20.63 11.85 0.17
N ARG A 157 19.82 12.91 0.33
CA ARG A 157 19.51 13.84 -0.76
C ARG A 157 20.76 14.57 -1.27
N GLU A 158 21.62 15.05 -0.37
CA GLU A 158 22.89 15.70 -0.73
C GLU A 158 23.77 14.74 -1.51
N TYR A 159 23.92 13.51 -1.05
CA TYR A 159 24.72 12.49 -1.72
C TYR A 159 24.19 12.13 -3.12
N TYR A 160 22.91 11.80 -3.24
CA TYR A 160 22.31 11.42 -4.53
C TYR A 160 22.24 12.60 -5.49
N GLY A 161 22.09 13.85 -4.99
CA GLY A 161 22.18 15.06 -5.79
C GLY A 161 23.56 15.28 -6.38
N ALA A 162 24.62 15.07 -5.59
CA ALA A 162 26.00 15.15 -6.08
C ALA A 162 26.31 14.09 -7.12
N VAL A 163 25.86 12.85 -6.91
CA VAL A 163 26.05 11.75 -7.89
C VAL A 163 25.35 12.05 -9.21
N ALA A 164 24.11 12.57 -9.14
CA ALA A 164 23.37 12.94 -10.35
C ALA A 164 24.05 14.06 -11.13
N ALA A 165 24.58 15.08 -10.46
CA ALA A 165 25.33 16.17 -11.09
C ALA A 165 26.58 15.66 -11.81
N GLN A 166 27.36 14.76 -11.18
CA GLN A 166 28.53 14.15 -11.81
C GLN A 166 28.16 13.29 -13.05
N GLN A 167 27.04 12.62 -13.01
CA GLN A 167 26.59 11.83 -14.17
C GLN A 167 26.17 12.70 -15.35
N GLN A 168 25.58 13.88 -15.10
CA GLN A 168 25.26 14.84 -16.17
C GLN A 168 26.51 15.46 -16.78
N GLU A 169 27.52 15.76 -15.97
CA GLU A 169 28.80 16.33 -16.45
C GLU A 169 29.58 15.33 -17.30
N ASN A 170 29.47 14.03 -17.04
CA ASN A 170 30.12 12.97 -17.79
C ASN A 170 29.33 12.45 -18.99
N GLN A 171 28.12 12.95 -19.27
CA GLN A 171 27.41 12.63 -20.51
C GLN A 171 28.10 13.36 -21.68
N PRO A 172 28.51 12.63 -22.75
CA PRO A 172 29.04 13.28 -23.93
C PRO A 172 27.97 14.22 -24.48
N VAL A 173 28.36 15.49 -24.65
CA VAL A 173 27.51 16.51 -25.29
C VAL A 173 27.18 15.97 -26.69
N ASP A 174 25.91 15.67 -26.91
CA ASP A 174 25.44 15.17 -28.21
C ASP A 174 25.67 16.29 -29.22
N ALA A 175 26.74 16.13 -30.05
CA ALA A 175 27.16 17.14 -31.02
C ALA A 175 26.07 17.42 -32.06
N SER A 176 25.04 16.58 -32.13
CA SER A 176 23.86 16.75 -32.99
C SER A 176 22.97 17.93 -32.59
N ALA A 177 23.02 18.36 -31.31
CA ALA A 177 22.22 19.50 -30.87
C ALA A 177 22.82 20.87 -31.23
N LEU A 178 24.07 20.91 -31.71
CA LEU A 178 24.78 22.13 -32.12
C LEU A 178 24.74 22.37 -33.64
N ALA A 179 24.08 21.52 -34.42
CA ALA A 179 23.83 21.77 -35.83
C ALA A 179 22.77 22.87 -35.97
N VAL A 180 23.22 24.12 -35.96
CA VAL A 180 22.41 25.28 -36.38
C VAL A 180 22.02 25.01 -37.84
N PRO A 181 20.72 25.00 -38.21
CA PRO A 181 20.33 24.86 -39.59
C PRO A 181 20.96 26.05 -40.37
N ALA A 182 21.84 25.72 -41.33
CA ALA A 182 22.36 26.68 -42.25
C ALA A 182 21.17 27.37 -42.93
N SER A 183 21.06 28.68 -42.72
CA SER A 183 20.09 29.55 -43.39
C SER A 183 20.28 29.37 -44.90
N GLU A 184 19.31 28.73 -45.56
CA GLU A 184 19.21 28.73 -47.02
C GLU A 184 19.16 30.19 -47.49
N GLY A 185 20.25 30.55 -48.17
CA GLY A 185 20.37 31.85 -48.79
C GLY A 185 19.29 32.08 -49.83
N GLN A 186 18.53 33.16 -49.63
CA GLN A 186 17.67 33.73 -50.64
C GLN A 186 18.51 34.00 -51.93
N ALA A 187 18.22 33.34 -53.03
CA ALA A 187 18.66 33.70 -54.36
C ALA A 187 17.95 35.00 -54.78
N PRO A 188 18.68 36.03 -55.33
CA PRO A 188 18.05 37.23 -55.83
C PRO A 188 17.32 36.92 -57.15
N ALA A 189 16.07 37.40 -57.29
CA ALA A 189 15.31 37.42 -58.50
C ALA A 189 16.03 38.36 -59.51
N ALA A 190 16.39 37.79 -60.68
CA ALA A 190 16.78 38.58 -61.86
C ALA A 190 15.54 38.87 -62.70
N GLN A 191 15.49 40.09 -63.20
CA GLN A 191 14.50 40.77 -64.04
C GLN A 191 14.05 40.01 -65.28
#